data_bd54883a3c4a7aad5d61f1419456d169
#
_entry.id   bd54883a3c4a7aad5d61f1419456d169
#
_cell.length_a   1.000
_cell.length_b   1.000
_cell.length_c   1.000
_cell.angle_alpha   90.00
_cell.angle_beta   90.00
_cell.angle_gamma   90.00
#
_symmetry.space_group_name_H-M   'P 1'
#
loop_
_entity.id
_entity.type
_entity.pdbx_description
1 polymer ?
#
loop_
_entity_poly.entity_id
_entity_poly.type
_entity_poly.pdbx_seq_one_letter_code
_entity_poly.pdbx_strand_id
1 'polypeptide(L)'
;MADTTAIDSGTLDIFERSVRGVFAQPGVDVGHALHEIGWFDFLVADPASVVPLMFGLLGQLGLASGALEDVAFAVLGAAGEELRTSGHAFAHPRGVGSAATSTSEEITVDALVLGGRRDVPVALVMDERVVTIAAAALAWVPVTGIDPELGLARVRGVIAKGDAEVHRDVDGTAVAPACRRALAHELLGATDAMLATATDYAKVRTQFGQPIGAFQAVKHRLADVYVARQAASAVIDESWRSDPDCTTLAAKALAGTAATLASENCLQVLGAIGFTLEHDLHRFVRRVKVLDRLYGSNHELRTALGRLLGARRRVPRPGSA
;
A
#
# COMPACT_ATOMS: atom_id res chain seq x y z
N MET A 1 14.16 -5.52 23.66
CA MET A 1 13.16 -6.31 22.90
C MET A 1 11.90 -6.28 23.75
N ALA A 2 10.91 -5.48 23.38
CA ALA A 2 9.59 -5.56 24.01
C ALA A 2 8.98 -6.90 23.55
N ASP A 3 8.51 -7.66 24.52
CA ASP A 3 7.79 -8.92 24.29
C ASP A 3 6.48 -8.54 23.59
N THR A 4 6.47 -8.59 22.25
CA THR A 4 5.28 -8.30 21.44
C THR A 4 4.35 -9.49 21.65
N THR A 5 3.44 -9.37 22.59
CA THR A 5 2.43 -10.38 22.85
C THR A 5 1.50 -10.43 21.65
N ALA A 6 1.61 -11.49 20.84
CA ALA A 6 0.72 -11.70 19.70
C ALA A 6 -0.75 -11.58 20.15
N ILE A 7 -1.55 -10.86 19.38
CA ILE A 7 -2.98 -10.70 19.65
C ILE A 7 -3.63 -12.08 19.54
N ASP A 8 -4.45 -12.45 20.51
CA ASP A 8 -5.15 -13.73 20.47
C ASP A 8 -6.18 -13.78 19.33
N SER A 9 -6.47 -14.99 18.85
CA SER A 9 -7.35 -15.19 17.69
C SER A 9 -8.76 -14.64 17.90
N GLY A 10 -9.28 -14.69 19.14
CA GLY A 10 -10.62 -14.16 19.45
C GLY A 10 -10.66 -12.64 19.33
N THR A 11 -9.62 -11.96 19.76
CA THR A 11 -9.49 -10.50 19.64
C THR A 11 -9.33 -10.09 18.17
N LEU A 12 -8.56 -10.84 17.36
CA LEU A 12 -8.44 -10.61 15.92
C LEU A 12 -9.77 -10.81 15.20
N ASP A 13 -10.56 -11.84 15.56
CA ASP A 13 -11.88 -12.07 14.98
C ASP A 13 -12.87 -10.94 15.30
N ILE A 14 -12.77 -10.37 16.51
CA ILE A 14 -13.58 -9.20 16.90
C ILE A 14 -13.14 -7.97 16.08
N PHE A 15 -11.84 -7.73 15.99
CA PHE A 15 -11.28 -6.64 15.22
C PHE A 15 -11.70 -6.74 13.74
N GLU A 16 -11.56 -7.91 13.11
CA GLU A 16 -11.98 -8.13 11.71
C GLU A 16 -13.47 -7.83 11.51
N ARG A 17 -14.33 -8.33 12.40
CA ARG A 17 -15.77 -8.06 12.33
C ARG A 17 -16.09 -6.57 12.49
N SER A 18 -15.39 -5.87 13.38
CA SER A 18 -15.56 -4.44 13.57
C SER A 18 -15.16 -3.66 12.32
N VAL A 19 -13.99 -3.97 11.73
CA VAL A 19 -13.52 -3.35 10.49
C VAL A 19 -14.50 -3.59 9.34
N ARG A 20 -14.96 -4.84 9.15
CA ARG A 20 -15.94 -5.19 8.10
C ARG A 20 -17.27 -4.47 8.33
N GLY A 21 -17.74 -4.39 9.58
CA GLY A 21 -18.98 -3.70 9.94
C GLY A 21 -18.93 -2.20 9.64
N VAL A 22 -17.82 -1.56 9.95
CA VAL A 22 -17.57 -0.16 9.64
C VAL A 22 -17.51 0.08 8.13
N PHE A 23 -16.72 -0.72 7.42
CA PHE A 23 -16.52 -0.56 5.97
C PHE A 23 -17.76 -0.88 5.12
N ALA A 24 -18.72 -1.59 5.67
CA ALA A 24 -20.01 -1.85 5.02
C ALA A 24 -20.97 -0.66 5.05
N GLN A 25 -20.68 0.39 5.83
CA GLN A 25 -21.56 1.57 5.95
C GLN A 25 -21.39 2.48 4.73
N PRO A 26 -22.47 2.85 4.03
CA PRO A 26 -22.39 3.77 2.91
C PRO A 26 -21.87 5.15 3.34
N GLY A 27 -20.86 5.67 2.65
CA GLY A 27 -20.32 7.00 2.90
C GLY A 27 -19.50 7.12 4.19
N VAL A 28 -19.03 6.00 4.74
CA VAL A 28 -18.18 5.99 5.93
C VAL A 28 -16.91 6.82 5.72
N ASP A 29 -16.60 7.68 6.68
CA ASP A 29 -15.27 8.26 6.82
C ASP A 29 -14.35 7.19 7.39
N VAL A 30 -13.58 6.56 6.50
CA VAL A 30 -12.68 5.47 6.87
C VAL A 30 -11.63 5.91 7.88
N GLY A 31 -11.12 7.14 7.79
CA GLY A 31 -10.12 7.67 8.72
C GLY A 31 -10.67 7.80 10.14
N HIS A 32 -11.85 8.40 10.29
CA HIS A 32 -12.53 8.52 11.58
C HIS A 32 -12.86 7.14 12.18
N ALA A 33 -13.40 6.27 11.36
CA ALA A 33 -13.78 4.93 11.78
C ALA A 33 -12.58 4.07 12.25
N LEU A 34 -11.43 4.18 11.57
CA LEU A 34 -10.21 3.51 12.00
C LEU A 34 -9.74 4.00 13.37
N HIS A 35 -9.90 5.31 13.64
CA HIS A 35 -9.58 5.86 14.95
C HIS A 35 -10.50 5.28 16.05
N GLU A 36 -11.81 5.20 15.80
CA GLU A 36 -12.79 4.69 16.77
C GLU A 36 -12.58 3.22 17.15
N ILE A 37 -12.16 2.38 16.20
CA ILE A 37 -11.88 0.96 16.46
C ILE A 37 -10.50 0.71 17.06
N GLY A 38 -9.71 1.76 17.33
CA GLY A 38 -8.37 1.61 17.91
C GLY A 38 -7.34 1.00 16.96
N TRP A 39 -7.50 1.18 15.65
CA TRP A 39 -6.62 0.61 14.62
C TRP A 39 -5.13 0.79 14.92
N PHE A 40 -4.72 1.99 15.34
CA PHE A 40 -3.30 2.28 15.59
C PHE A 40 -2.73 1.45 16.75
N ASP A 41 -3.50 1.21 17.79
CA ASP A 41 -3.06 0.41 18.95
C ASP A 41 -2.86 -1.06 18.53
N PHE A 42 -3.79 -1.60 17.74
CA PHE A 42 -3.65 -2.93 17.15
C PHE A 42 -2.43 -3.03 16.23
N LEU A 43 -2.19 -2.01 15.41
CA LEU A 43 -1.07 -1.94 14.49
C LEU A 43 0.29 -1.94 15.22
N VAL A 44 0.38 -1.21 16.35
CA VAL A 44 1.60 -1.20 17.17
C VAL A 44 1.80 -2.52 17.91
N ALA A 45 0.72 -3.15 18.38
CA ALA A 45 0.78 -4.39 19.15
C ALA A 45 1.19 -5.60 18.27
N ASP A 46 0.55 -5.79 17.11
CA ASP A 46 0.81 -6.96 16.24
C ASP A 46 0.62 -6.60 14.75
N PRO A 47 1.58 -5.89 14.15
CA PRO A 47 1.50 -5.51 12.75
C PRO A 47 1.42 -6.71 11.80
N ALA A 48 2.00 -7.86 12.18
CA ALA A 48 2.04 -9.04 11.32
C ALA A 48 0.66 -9.69 11.13
N SER A 49 -0.22 -9.57 12.13
CA SER A 49 -1.60 -10.07 12.04
C SER A 49 -2.56 -9.03 11.47
N VAL A 50 -2.45 -7.76 11.86
CA VAL A 50 -3.49 -6.77 11.52
C VAL A 50 -3.25 -6.06 10.18
N VAL A 51 -2.01 -5.89 9.71
CA VAL A 51 -1.73 -5.29 8.39
C VAL A 51 -2.30 -6.14 7.24
N PRO A 52 -2.09 -7.47 7.20
CA PRO A 52 -2.69 -8.32 6.18
C PRO A 52 -4.21 -8.20 6.12
N LEU A 53 -4.87 -8.20 7.28
CA LEU A 53 -6.31 -8.08 7.41
C LEU A 53 -6.80 -6.72 6.91
N MET A 54 -6.26 -5.64 7.46
CA MET A 54 -6.70 -4.28 7.14
C MET A 54 -6.48 -3.95 5.66
N PHE A 55 -5.26 -4.09 5.17
CA PHE A 55 -4.93 -3.73 3.79
C PHE A 55 -5.54 -4.70 2.77
N GLY A 56 -5.68 -5.98 3.12
CA GLY A 56 -6.45 -6.93 2.33
C GLY A 56 -7.90 -6.49 2.14
N LEU A 57 -8.57 -6.04 3.20
CA LEU A 57 -9.93 -5.53 3.15
C LEU A 57 -10.05 -4.21 2.39
N LEU A 58 -9.15 -3.25 2.62
CA LEU A 58 -9.10 -2.00 1.85
C LEU A 58 -9.01 -2.27 0.35
N GLY A 59 -8.13 -3.20 -0.04
CA GLY A 59 -7.99 -3.64 -1.43
C GLY A 59 -9.24 -4.32 -1.96
N GLN A 60 -9.82 -5.29 -1.22
CA GLN A 60 -11.03 -6.03 -1.64
C GLN A 60 -12.26 -5.13 -1.81
N LEU A 61 -12.40 -4.12 -0.98
CA LEU A 61 -13.55 -3.19 -1.00
C LEU A 61 -13.27 -1.94 -1.85
N GLY A 62 -12.03 -1.75 -2.31
CA GLY A 62 -11.62 -0.57 -3.09
C GLY A 62 -11.75 0.74 -2.29
N LEU A 63 -11.53 0.69 -0.98
CA LEU A 63 -11.67 1.85 -0.09
C LEU A 63 -10.39 2.67 -0.05
N ALA A 64 -10.55 3.98 0.08
CA ALA A 64 -9.47 4.91 0.32
C ALA A 64 -9.31 5.15 1.83
N SER A 65 -8.08 5.19 2.32
CA SER A 65 -7.78 5.45 3.72
C SER A 65 -6.43 6.13 3.92
N GLY A 66 -6.23 6.71 5.13
CA GLY A 66 -4.93 7.14 5.62
C GLY A 66 -4.10 6.05 6.32
N ALA A 67 -4.56 4.80 6.31
CA ALA A 67 -3.93 3.71 7.07
C ALA A 67 -2.43 3.49 6.73
N LEU A 68 -1.99 3.82 5.52
CA LEU A 68 -0.58 3.75 5.14
C LEU A 68 0.28 4.75 5.91
N GLU A 69 -0.25 5.91 6.24
CA GLU A 69 0.37 6.92 7.09
C GLU A 69 0.58 6.39 8.51
N ASP A 70 -0.44 5.72 9.06
CA ASP A 70 -0.36 5.08 10.37
C ASP A 70 0.72 3.99 10.40
N VAL A 71 0.87 3.19 9.34
CA VAL A 71 1.96 2.21 9.22
C VAL A 71 3.32 2.89 9.26
N ALA A 72 3.47 4.03 8.58
CA ALA A 72 4.74 4.78 8.60
C ALA A 72 5.06 5.32 9.99
N PHE A 73 4.07 5.84 10.72
CA PHE A 73 4.26 6.33 12.08
C PHE A 73 4.50 5.19 13.09
N ALA A 74 3.76 4.09 13.00
CA ALA A 74 3.87 2.99 13.95
C ALA A 74 5.29 2.39 14.02
N VAL A 75 5.97 2.26 12.88
CA VAL A 75 7.33 1.71 12.85
C VAL A 75 8.41 2.65 13.38
N LEU A 76 8.07 3.92 13.61
CA LEU A 76 8.94 4.92 14.25
C LEU A 76 8.79 4.92 15.79
N GLY A 77 7.94 4.06 16.35
CA GLY A 77 7.71 3.93 17.79
C GLY A 77 7.18 5.20 18.42
N ALA A 78 7.68 5.54 19.62
CA ALA A 78 7.20 6.69 20.39
C ALA A 78 7.31 8.03 19.62
N ALA A 79 8.38 8.22 18.84
CA ALA A 79 8.54 9.42 18.03
C ALA A 79 7.46 9.52 16.93
N GLY A 80 7.11 8.38 16.32
CA GLY A 80 6.04 8.35 15.31
C GLY A 80 4.66 8.62 15.93
N GLU A 81 4.38 8.10 17.11
CA GLU A 81 3.15 8.39 17.83
C GLU A 81 3.03 9.87 18.21
N GLU A 82 4.11 10.49 18.68
CA GLU A 82 4.17 11.92 18.96
C GLU A 82 3.91 12.76 17.71
N LEU A 83 4.55 12.45 16.59
CA LEU A 83 4.34 13.15 15.32
C LEU A 83 2.90 13.00 14.82
N ARG A 84 2.33 11.81 14.90
CA ARG A 84 0.95 11.53 14.52
C ARG A 84 -0.04 12.33 15.38
N THR A 85 0.11 12.31 16.69
CA THR A 85 -0.78 12.99 17.64
C THR A 85 -0.64 14.51 17.61
N SER A 86 0.54 15.02 17.27
CA SER A 86 0.75 16.46 17.04
C SER A 86 0.25 16.95 15.67
N GLY A 87 -0.39 16.08 14.88
CA GLY A 87 -1.09 16.45 13.66
C GLY A 87 -0.24 16.47 12.39
N HIS A 88 0.97 15.90 12.40
CA HIS A 88 1.77 15.75 11.19
C HIS A 88 1.11 14.79 10.18
N ALA A 89 1.26 15.09 8.89
CA ALA A 89 1.02 14.11 7.84
C ALA A 89 2.33 13.40 7.49
N PHE A 90 2.24 12.16 7.01
CA PHE A 90 3.43 11.47 6.50
C PHE A 90 3.57 11.67 5.00
N ALA A 91 4.71 12.18 4.55
CA ALA A 91 4.99 12.39 3.14
C ALA A 91 5.72 11.17 2.55
N HIS A 92 5.01 10.44 1.68
CA HIS A 92 5.47 9.20 1.07
C HIS A 92 6.25 9.44 -0.22
N PRO A 93 7.30 8.64 -0.51
CA PRO A 93 8.04 8.73 -1.76
C PRO A 93 7.16 8.30 -2.95
N ARG A 94 7.41 8.93 -4.10
CA ARG A 94 6.71 8.64 -5.37
C ARG A 94 7.26 7.43 -6.13
N GLY A 95 8.35 6.86 -5.65
CA GLY A 95 9.04 5.74 -6.29
C GLY A 95 9.91 4.98 -5.28
N VAL A 96 10.91 4.25 -5.75
CA VAL A 96 11.84 3.48 -4.90
C VAL A 96 12.76 4.39 -4.06
N GLY A 97 12.95 5.64 -4.49
CA GLY A 97 13.83 6.59 -3.83
C GLY A 97 13.23 7.20 -2.56
N SER A 98 13.91 8.25 -2.07
CA SER A 98 13.46 9.03 -0.92
C SER A 98 12.38 10.05 -1.28
N ALA A 99 11.59 10.46 -0.30
CA ALA A 99 10.63 11.57 -0.38
C ALA A 99 11.32 12.94 -0.50
N ALA A 100 12.58 13.02 -0.09
CA ALA A 100 13.40 14.22 -0.18
C ALA A 100 14.87 13.87 -0.45
N THR A 101 15.60 14.82 -0.97
CA THR A 101 17.07 14.77 -1.16
C THR A 101 17.71 15.98 -0.52
N SER A 102 18.95 15.85 -0.04
CA SER A 102 19.65 16.95 0.61
C SER A 102 20.99 17.28 -0.08
N THR A 103 21.33 18.55 -0.06
CA THR A 103 22.68 19.09 -0.34
C THR A 103 23.34 19.53 0.97
N SER A 104 24.45 20.29 0.90
CA SER A 104 25.04 20.90 2.09
C SER A 104 24.13 21.92 2.78
N GLU A 105 23.29 22.65 2.03
CA GLU A 105 22.54 23.81 2.51
C GLU A 105 21.03 23.64 2.42
N GLU A 106 20.53 22.83 1.49
CA GLU A 106 19.11 22.74 1.16
C GLU A 106 18.59 21.31 1.20
N ILE A 107 17.27 21.20 1.40
CA ILE A 107 16.47 19.98 1.27
C ILE A 107 15.47 20.21 0.15
N THR A 108 15.49 19.36 -0.86
CA THR A 108 14.48 19.33 -1.93
C THR A 108 13.46 18.24 -1.64
N VAL A 109 12.20 18.60 -1.49
CA VAL A 109 11.05 17.69 -1.24
C VAL A 109 10.25 17.51 -2.51
N ASP A 110 9.91 16.25 -2.82
CA ASP A 110 8.92 15.88 -3.84
C ASP A 110 8.23 14.56 -3.43
N ALA A 111 7.15 14.68 -2.71
CA ALA A 111 6.48 13.57 -2.05
C ALA A 111 4.96 13.61 -2.22
N LEU A 112 4.27 12.58 -1.73
CA LEU A 112 2.81 12.46 -1.72
C LEU A 112 2.31 12.34 -0.29
N VAL A 113 1.23 13.03 0.01
CA VAL A 113 0.42 12.86 1.23
C VAL A 113 -0.93 12.28 0.83
N LEU A 114 -1.44 11.32 1.61
CA LEU A 114 -2.69 10.60 1.38
C LEU A 114 -3.83 11.15 2.26
N GLY A 115 -5.04 10.65 2.04
CA GLY A 115 -6.17 10.87 2.94
C GLY A 115 -6.76 12.29 2.93
N GLY A 116 -6.49 13.09 1.91
CA GLY A 116 -7.05 14.44 1.78
C GLY A 116 -6.46 15.48 2.72
N ARG A 117 -5.45 15.14 3.52
CA ARG A 117 -4.77 16.07 4.45
C ARG A 117 -4.01 17.13 3.67
N ARG A 118 -4.08 18.37 4.11
CA ARG A 118 -3.42 19.52 3.47
C ARG A 118 -3.05 20.56 4.51
N ASP A 119 -2.04 21.35 4.16
CA ASP A 119 -1.61 22.52 4.94
C ASP A 119 -1.32 22.18 6.42
N VAL A 120 -0.78 20.98 6.64
CA VAL A 120 -0.32 20.50 7.93
C VAL A 120 1.19 20.24 7.89
N PRO A 121 1.91 20.25 9.03
CA PRO A 121 3.31 19.87 9.06
C PRO A 121 3.48 18.45 8.50
N VAL A 122 4.58 18.17 7.81
CA VAL A 122 4.87 16.85 7.27
C VAL A 122 6.07 16.22 7.95
N ALA A 123 6.00 14.91 8.17
CA ALA A 123 7.12 14.05 8.49
C ALA A 123 7.48 13.23 7.25
N LEU A 124 8.74 13.00 7.01
CA LEU A 124 9.25 12.17 5.92
C LEU A 124 10.57 11.49 6.31
N VAL A 125 10.98 10.48 5.54
CA VAL A 125 12.30 9.87 5.68
C VAL A 125 13.24 10.43 4.61
N MET A 126 14.39 10.91 5.04
CA MET A 126 15.50 11.37 4.22
C MET A 126 16.80 10.86 4.82
N ASP A 127 17.65 10.24 4.00
CA ASP A 127 18.95 9.71 4.43
C ASP A 127 18.84 8.86 5.72
N GLU A 128 17.84 7.95 5.76
CA GLU A 128 17.53 7.05 6.86
C GLU A 128 17.05 7.73 8.16
N ARG A 129 16.85 9.05 8.17
CA ARG A 129 16.40 9.84 9.32
C ARG A 129 15.02 10.42 9.06
N VAL A 130 14.30 10.63 10.14
CA VAL A 130 13.02 11.35 10.10
C VAL A 130 13.30 12.85 10.09
N VAL A 131 12.62 13.54 9.20
CA VAL A 131 12.67 15.00 9.05
C VAL A 131 11.26 15.54 9.11
N THR A 132 11.05 16.61 9.90
CA THR A 132 9.77 17.32 9.93
C THR A 132 9.92 18.71 9.30
N ILE A 133 8.90 19.15 8.60
CA ILE A 133 8.87 20.38 7.81
C ILE A 133 7.52 21.06 8.02
N ALA A 134 7.55 22.36 8.29
CA ALA A 134 6.35 23.15 8.45
C ALA A 134 5.53 23.23 7.13
N ALA A 135 4.21 23.20 7.25
CA ALA A 135 3.31 23.25 6.09
C ALA A 135 3.57 24.46 5.17
N ALA A 136 3.84 25.62 5.75
CA ALA A 136 4.06 26.87 5.02
C ALA A 136 5.32 26.89 4.15
N ALA A 137 6.27 25.99 4.41
CA ALA A 137 7.49 25.84 3.62
C ALA A 137 7.30 24.99 2.35
N LEU A 138 6.12 24.39 2.16
CA LEU A 138 5.81 23.46 1.09
C LEU A 138 4.65 23.96 0.22
N ALA A 139 4.77 23.75 -1.08
CA ALA A 139 3.66 23.90 -2.02
C ALA A 139 2.82 22.61 -2.03
N TRP A 140 1.53 22.76 -1.80
CA TRP A 140 0.55 21.69 -1.77
C TRP A 140 -0.28 21.69 -3.05
N VAL A 141 -0.18 20.66 -3.85
CA VAL A 141 -0.89 20.53 -5.12
C VAL A 141 -1.78 19.29 -5.08
N PRO A 142 -3.13 19.45 -5.19
CA PRO A 142 -4.02 18.30 -5.31
C PRO A 142 -3.64 17.43 -6.51
N VAL A 143 -3.60 16.13 -6.33
CA VAL A 143 -3.43 15.20 -7.44
C VAL A 143 -4.81 14.71 -7.88
N THR A 144 -5.38 15.37 -8.88
CA THR A 144 -6.66 15.03 -9.51
C THR A 144 -6.46 13.98 -10.61
N GLY A 145 -5.71 12.92 -10.27
CA GLY A 145 -5.33 11.90 -11.24
C GLY A 145 -6.40 10.82 -11.45
N ILE A 146 -5.93 9.63 -11.76
CA ILE A 146 -6.77 8.50 -12.16
C ILE A 146 -7.65 7.97 -11.01
N ASP A 147 -7.21 8.11 -9.74
CA ASP A 147 -7.96 7.71 -8.54
C ASP A 147 -8.10 8.89 -7.56
N PRO A 148 -9.10 9.75 -7.74
CA PRO A 148 -9.30 10.92 -6.89
C PRO A 148 -9.75 10.57 -5.47
N GLU A 149 -10.32 9.39 -5.24
CA GLU A 149 -10.83 8.96 -3.92
C GLU A 149 -9.69 8.83 -2.90
N LEU A 150 -8.45 8.54 -3.32
CA LEU A 150 -7.29 8.49 -2.43
C LEU A 150 -6.93 9.85 -1.80
N GLY A 151 -7.52 10.95 -2.26
CA GLY A 151 -7.27 12.27 -1.69
C GLY A 151 -5.79 12.67 -1.72
N LEU A 152 -5.05 12.32 -2.77
CA LEU A 152 -3.62 12.57 -2.87
C LEU A 152 -3.33 14.07 -3.00
N ALA A 153 -2.33 14.54 -2.26
CA ALA A 153 -1.68 15.82 -2.48
C ALA A 153 -0.19 15.61 -2.72
N ARG A 154 0.34 16.31 -3.73
CA ARG A 154 1.79 16.38 -3.94
C ARG A 154 2.34 17.54 -3.14
N VAL A 155 3.34 17.28 -2.30
CA VAL A 155 4.06 18.28 -1.54
C VAL A 155 5.44 18.51 -2.14
N ARG A 156 5.80 19.76 -2.39
CA ARG A 156 7.05 20.15 -3.04
C ARG A 156 7.64 21.41 -2.39
N GLY A 157 8.95 21.44 -2.30
CA GLY A 157 9.67 22.62 -1.84
C GLY A 157 11.17 22.44 -1.92
N VAL A 158 11.87 23.58 -1.94
CA VAL A 158 13.31 23.65 -1.65
C VAL A 158 13.44 24.49 -0.39
N ILE A 159 14.01 23.89 0.65
CA ILE A 159 13.96 24.40 2.03
C ILE A 159 15.38 24.49 2.53
N ALA A 160 15.74 25.60 3.19
CA ALA A 160 17.02 25.66 3.89
C ALA A 160 17.06 24.60 5.00
N LYS A 161 18.20 23.95 5.16
CA LYS A 161 18.36 22.90 6.20
C LYS A 161 17.99 23.37 7.61
N GLY A 162 18.19 24.67 7.89
CA GLY A 162 17.83 25.26 9.18
C GLY A 162 16.33 25.39 9.43
N ASP A 163 15.50 25.30 8.39
CA ASP A 163 14.05 25.41 8.47
C ASP A 163 13.35 24.03 8.58
N ALA A 164 14.14 22.95 8.60
CA ALA A 164 13.68 21.59 8.81
C ALA A 164 14.25 21.02 10.11
N GLU A 165 13.45 20.29 10.87
CA GLU A 165 13.92 19.58 12.05
C GLU A 165 14.32 18.16 11.67
N VAL A 166 15.57 17.78 11.95
CA VAL A 166 16.10 16.44 11.72
C VAL A 166 16.13 15.67 13.04
N HIS A 167 15.31 14.65 13.15
CA HIS A 167 15.24 13.77 14.32
C HIS A 167 16.36 12.72 14.25
N ARG A 168 17.56 13.09 14.74
CA ARG A 168 18.80 12.32 14.57
C ARG A 168 18.77 10.95 15.25
N ASP A 169 17.99 10.82 16.31
CA ASP A 169 17.86 9.60 17.12
C ASP A 169 16.72 8.69 16.63
N VAL A 170 15.99 9.09 15.57
CA VAL A 170 14.88 8.32 14.99
C VAL A 170 15.34 7.67 13.68
N ASP A 171 15.40 6.34 13.70
CA ASP A 171 15.73 5.54 12.52
C ASP A 171 14.50 5.35 11.63
N GLY A 172 14.56 5.85 10.40
CA GLY A 172 13.52 5.74 9.39
C GLY A 172 13.64 4.54 8.46
N THR A 173 14.65 3.70 8.60
CA THR A 173 14.94 2.59 7.65
C THR A 173 13.81 1.57 7.54
N ALA A 174 13.06 1.35 8.62
CA ALA A 174 11.94 0.41 8.68
C ALA A 174 10.68 0.90 7.93
N VAL A 175 10.54 2.19 7.64
CA VAL A 175 9.33 2.78 7.07
C VAL A 175 9.04 2.23 5.67
N ALA A 176 10.01 2.26 4.76
CA ALA A 176 9.79 1.81 3.40
C ALA A 176 9.47 0.30 3.30
N PRO A 177 10.17 -0.60 4.01
CA PRO A 177 9.78 -2.01 4.10
C PRO A 177 8.36 -2.24 4.62
N ALA A 178 7.95 -1.57 5.70
CA ALA A 178 6.62 -1.71 6.28
C ALA A 178 5.52 -1.23 5.33
N CYS A 179 5.69 -0.05 4.72
CA CYS A 179 4.74 0.49 3.75
C CYS A 179 4.65 -0.38 2.48
N ARG A 180 5.76 -0.98 2.01
CA ARG A 180 5.73 -1.92 0.88
C ARG A 180 4.93 -3.17 1.21
N ARG A 181 5.05 -3.73 2.44
CA ARG A 181 4.23 -4.88 2.88
C ARG A 181 2.75 -4.52 2.89
N ALA A 182 2.38 -3.39 3.49
CA ALA A 182 1.01 -2.92 3.54
C ALA A 182 0.41 -2.76 2.13
N LEU A 183 1.11 -2.07 1.23
CA LEU A 183 0.70 -1.89 -0.16
C LEU A 183 0.62 -3.22 -0.93
N ALA A 184 1.49 -4.20 -0.62
CA ALA A 184 1.42 -5.51 -1.25
C ALA A 184 0.13 -6.26 -0.88
N HIS A 185 -0.30 -6.19 0.39
CA HIS A 185 -1.57 -6.75 0.83
C HIS A 185 -2.77 -6.04 0.18
N GLU A 186 -2.75 -4.72 0.05
CA GLU A 186 -3.82 -3.95 -0.60
C GLU A 186 -3.94 -4.29 -2.08
N LEU A 187 -2.81 -4.36 -2.80
CA LEU A 187 -2.76 -4.78 -4.20
C LEU A 187 -3.30 -6.20 -4.38
N LEU A 188 -2.99 -7.10 -3.45
CA LEU A 188 -3.47 -8.48 -3.49
C LEU A 188 -4.98 -8.54 -3.23
N GLY A 189 -5.50 -7.77 -2.27
CA GLY A 189 -6.94 -7.65 -2.02
C GLY A 189 -7.71 -7.13 -3.23
N ALA A 190 -7.19 -6.10 -3.91
CA ALA A 190 -7.76 -5.60 -5.16
C ALA A 190 -7.72 -6.64 -6.29
N THR A 191 -6.66 -7.45 -6.34
CA THR A 191 -6.54 -8.58 -7.29
C THR A 191 -7.63 -9.61 -7.04
N ASP A 192 -7.88 -9.97 -5.77
CA ASP A 192 -8.93 -10.91 -5.37
C ASP A 192 -10.32 -10.41 -5.77
N ALA A 193 -10.61 -9.13 -5.53
CA ALA A 193 -11.89 -8.52 -5.93
C ALA A 193 -12.10 -8.54 -7.45
N MET A 194 -11.10 -8.18 -8.22
CA MET A 194 -11.17 -8.20 -9.69
C MET A 194 -11.37 -9.62 -10.22
N LEU A 195 -10.62 -10.59 -9.67
CA LEU A 195 -10.71 -12.00 -10.08
C LEU A 195 -12.08 -12.60 -9.74
N ALA A 196 -12.61 -12.34 -8.55
CA ALA A 196 -13.94 -12.79 -8.12
C ALA A 196 -15.02 -12.21 -9.06
N THR A 197 -14.99 -10.91 -9.29
CA THR A 197 -15.92 -10.20 -10.18
C THR A 197 -15.92 -10.78 -11.61
N ALA A 198 -14.73 -10.97 -12.19
CA ALA A 198 -14.61 -11.53 -13.54
C ALA A 198 -15.03 -13.00 -13.62
N THR A 199 -14.75 -13.76 -12.55
CA THR A 199 -15.15 -15.16 -12.45
C THR A 199 -16.68 -15.29 -12.39
N ASP A 200 -17.34 -14.48 -11.58
CA ASP A 200 -18.80 -14.52 -11.43
C ASP A 200 -19.49 -14.03 -12.71
N TYR A 201 -18.97 -13.00 -13.35
CA TYR A 201 -19.46 -12.58 -14.67
C TYR A 201 -19.31 -13.71 -15.72
N ALA A 202 -18.17 -14.41 -15.74
CA ALA A 202 -17.92 -15.49 -16.71
C ALA A 202 -18.88 -16.69 -16.52
N LYS A 203 -19.37 -16.93 -15.31
CA LYS A 203 -20.36 -18.01 -15.01
C LYS A 203 -21.74 -17.70 -15.57
N VAL A 204 -22.16 -16.43 -15.59
CA VAL A 204 -23.54 -16.03 -15.94
C VAL A 204 -23.66 -15.47 -17.34
N ARG A 205 -22.64 -14.85 -17.89
CA ARG A 205 -22.66 -14.26 -19.24
C ARG A 205 -22.64 -15.34 -20.30
N THR A 206 -23.71 -15.41 -21.09
CA THR A 206 -23.86 -16.41 -22.16
C THR A 206 -23.56 -15.78 -23.54
N GLN A 207 -22.73 -16.45 -24.32
CA GLN A 207 -22.43 -16.15 -25.72
C GLN A 207 -22.20 -17.48 -26.46
N PHE A 208 -22.51 -17.52 -27.75
CA PHE A 208 -22.36 -18.73 -28.56
C PHE A 208 -23.04 -19.98 -27.93
N GLY A 209 -24.19 -19.78 -27.30
CA GLY A 209 -25.00 -20.85 -26.72
C GLY A 209 -24.56 -21.39 -25.35
N GLN A 210 -23.54 -20.83 -24.72
CA GLN A 210 -23.03 -21.28 -23.40
C GLN A 210 -22.44 -20.14 -22.60
N PRO A 211 -22.27 -20.29 -21.27
CA PRO A 211 -21.52 -19.33 -20.43
C PRO A 211 -20.11 -19.11 -20.96
N ILE A 212 -19.64 -17.85 -20.95
CA ILE A 212 -18.29 -17.56 -21.50
C ILE A 212 -17.18 -18.23 -20.70
N GLY A 213 -17.41 -18.55 -19.42
CA GLY A 213 -16.49 -19.34 -18.59
C GLY A 213 -16.28 -20.78 -19.06
N ALA A 214 -17.10 -21.29 -20.00
CA ALA A 214 -16.88 -22.60 -20.63
C ALA A 214 -15.71 -22.59 -21.62
N PHE A 215 -15.36 -21.40 -22.20
CA PHE A 215 -14.29 -21.28 -23.17
C PHE A 215 -12.91 -21.32 -22.52
N GLN A 216 -11.98 -22.11 -23.10
CA GLN A 216 -10.63 -22.27 -22.56
C GLN A 216 -9.85 -20.95 -22.49
N ALA A 217 -10.02 -20.07 -23.48
CA ALA A 217 -9.36 -18.76 -23.48
C ALA A 217 -9.72 -17.89 -22.25
N VAL A 218 -10.98 -17.97 -21.79
CA VAL A 218 -11.44 -17.27 -20.58
C VAL A 218 -10.85 -17.95 -19.33
N LYS A 219 -10.92 -19.29 -19.26
CA LYS A 219 -10.36 -20.05 -18.14
C LYS A 219 -8.87 -19.80 -17.95
N HIS A 220 -8.10 -19.79 -19.04
CA HIS A 220 -6.64 -19.57 -18.96
C HIS A 220 -6.33 -18.16 -18.43
N ARG A 221 -7.04 -17.12 -18.91
CA ARG A 221 -6.85 -15.76 -18.40
C ARG A 221 -7.08 -15.64 -16.90
N LEU A 222 -8.16 -16.23 -16.38
CA LEU A 222 -8.47 -16.20 -14.96
C LEU A 222 -7.50 -17.06 -14.15
N ALA A 223 -7.08 -18.21 -14.70
CA ALA A 223 -6.08 -19.07 -14.07
C ALA A 223 -4.70 -18.39 -13.97
N ASP A 224 -4.27 -17.65 -15.00
CA ASP A 224 -3.02 -16.89 -14.97
C ASP A 224 -3.02 -15.84 -13.85
N VAL A 225 -4.14 -15.14 -13.65
CA VAL A 225 -4.30 -14.19 -12.54
C VAL A 225 -4.22 -14.92 -11.19
N TYR A 226 -4.91 -16.05 -11.06
CA TYR A 226 -4.89 -16.84 -9.83
C TYR A 226 -3.48 -17.31 -9.48
N VAL A 227 -2.73 -17.83 -10.46
CA VAL A 227 -1.35 -18.30 -10.26
C VAL A 227 -0.43 -17.12 -9.83
N ALA A 228 -0.52 -15.98 -10.52
CA ALA A 228 0.26 -14.79 -10.16
C ALA A 228 -0.09 -14.28 -8.75
N ARG A 229 -1.37 -14.32 -8.38
CA ARG A 229 -1.85 -13.98 -7.03
C ARG A 229 -1.27 -14.90 -5.98
N GLN A 230 -1.25 -16.21 -6.21
CA GLN A 230 -0.71 -17.19 -5.26
C GLN A 230 0.80 -17.02 -5.09
N ALA A 231 1.53 -16.79 -6.18
CA ALA A 231 2.96 -16.52 -6.13
C ALA A 231 3.27 -15.24 -5.31
N ALA A 232 2.48 -14.18 -5.50
CA ALA A 232 2.62 -12.95 -4.73
C ALA A 232 2.34 -13.18 -3.23
N SER A 233 1.25 -13.90 -2.89
CA SER A 233 0.90 -14.23 -1.50
C SER A 233 2.05 -14.93 -0.77
N ALA A 234 2.63 -15.96 -1.37
CA ALA A 234 3.72 -16.72 -0.75
C ALA A 234 4.94 -15.83 -0.42
N VAL A 235 5.27 -14.87 -1.30
CA VAL A 235 6.41 -13.96 -1.05
C VAL A 235 6.04 -12.86 -0.06
N ILE A 236 4.78 -12.41 -0.04
CA ILE A 236 4.30 -11.48 0.99
C ILE A 236 4.38 -12.14 2.38
N ASP A 237 3.92 -13.38 2.52
CA ASP A 237 4.01 -14.14 3.77
C ASP A 237 5.46 -14.31 4.23
N GLU A 238 6.38 -14.58 3.30
CA GLU A 238 7.80 -14.70 3.60
C GLU A 238 8.42 -13.35 4.02
N SER A 239 7.89 -12.22 3.53
CA SER A 239 8.40 -10.88 3.87
C SER A 239 8.24 -10.51 5.35
N TRP A 240 7.42 -11.24 6.09
CA TRP A 240 7.26 -11.08 7.54
C TRP A 240 8.30 -11.88 8.36
N ARG A 241 9.01 -12.82 7.72
CA ARG A 241 9.92 -13.79 8.40
C ARG A 241 11.38 -13.65 8.00
N SER A 242 11.64 -12.98 6.90
CA SER A 242 12.97 -12.92 6.29
C SER A 242 13.44 -11.49 6.08
N ASP A 243 14.69 -11.32 5.62
CA ASP A 243 15.36 -10.06 5.31
C ASP A 243 14.41 -9.04 4.65
N PRO A 244 14.01 -7.96 5.37
CA PRO A 244 13.00 -7.02 4.90
C PRO A 244 13.45 -6.24 3.65
N ASP A 245 14.75 -6.02 3.45
CA ASP A 245 15.27 -5.27 2.31
C ASP A 245 15.01 -5.97 0.98
N CYS A 246 15.26 -7.29 0.95
CA CYS A 246 15.02 -8.09 -0.26
C CYS A 246 13.56 -8.49 -0.42
N THR A 247 12.96 -9.01 0.65
CA THR A 247 11.66 -9.67 0.55
C THR A 247 10.52 -8.67 0.35
N THR A 248 10.59 -7.47 0.92
CA THR A 248 9.54 -6.45 0.71
C THR A 248 9.59 -5.84 -0.69
N LEU A 249 10.78 -5.73 -1.30
CA LEU A 249 10.91 -5.36 -2.72
C LEU A 249 10.25 -6.42 -3.62
N ALA A 250 10.55 -7.71 -3.36
CA ALA A 250 9.99 -8.82 -4.11
C ALA A 250 8.46 -8.93 -3.91
N ALA A 251 7.97 -8.83 -2.67
CA ALA A 251 6.56 -8.93 -2.32
C ALA A 251 5.72 -7.88 -3.04
N LYS A 252 6.09 -6.60 -2.92
CA LYS A 252 5.36 -5.53 -3.59
C LYS A 252 5.48 -5.59 -5.12
N ALA A 253 6.65 -5.99 -5.66
CA ALA A 253 6.82 -6.14 -7.10
C ALA A 253 5.92 -7.24 -7.67
N LEU A 254 5.81 -8.39 -6.99
CA LEU A 254 4.93 -9.48 -7.41
C LEU A 254 3.45 -9.13 -7.23
N ALA A 255 3.07 -8.48 -6.13
CA ALA A 255 1.72 -7.99 -5.92
C ALA A 255 1.30 -7.00 -7.01
N GLY A 256 2.16 -6.04 -7.36
CA GLY A 256 1.91 -5.10 -8.46
C GLY A 256 1.81 -5.79 -9.83
N THR A 257 2.62 -6.85 -10.05
CA THR A 257 2.54 -7.67 -11.26
C THR A 257 1.20 -8.43 -11.33
N ALA A 258 0.79 -9.08 -10.23
CA ALA A 258 -0.48 -9.80 -10.16
C ALA A 258 -1.68 -8.86 -10.36
N ALA A 259 -1.66 -7.68 -9.73
CA ALA A 259 -2.71 -6.68 -9.84
C ALA A 259 -2.79 -6.07 -11.26
N THR A 260 -1.66 -5.87 -11.93
CA THR A 260 -1.63 -5.44 -13.34
C THR A 260 -2.22 -6.50 -14.24
N LEU A 261 -1.81 -7.76 -14.08
CA LEU A 261 -2.34 -8.89 -14.84
C LEU A 261 -3.85 -9.09 -14.61
N ALA A 262 -4.31 -8.92 -13.36
CA ALA A 262 -5.73 -8.95 -13.04
C ALA A 262 -6.50 -7.83 -13.74
N SER A 263 -5.97 -6.61 -13.73
CA SER A 263 -6.56 -5.47 -14.44
C SER A 263 -6.75 -5.77 -15.93
N GLU A 264 -5.72 -6.31 -16.59
CA GLU A 264 -5.77 -6.61 -18.03
C GLU A 264 -6.70 -7.78 -18.35
N ASN A 265 -6.56 -8.90 -17.64
CA ASN A 265 -7.31 -10.12 -17.94
C ASN A 265 -8.79 -10.00 -17.53
N CYS A 266 -9.09 -9.39 -16.37
CA CYS A 266 -10.48 -9.21 -15.93
C CYS A 266 -11.22 -8.20 -16.83
N LEU A 267 -10.58 -7.09 -17.22
CA LEU A 267 -11.15 -6.17 -18.22
C LEU A 267 -11.44 -6.88 -19.54
N GLN A 268 -10.54 -7.74 -20.00
CA GLN A 268 -10.75 -8.50 -21.25
C GLN A 268 -11.91 -9.50 -21.11
N VAL A 269 -12.08 -10.14 -19.96
CA VAL A 269 -13.19 -11.08 -19.70
C VAL A 269 -14.53 -10.36 -19.63
N LEU A 270 -14.60 -9.20 -18.98
CA LEU A 270 -15.82 -8.38 -18.94
C LEU A 270 -16.13 -7.73 -20.30
N GLY A 271 -15.11 -7.44 -21.12
CA GLY A 271 -15.28 -6.76 -22.39
C GLY A 271 -15.77 -5.31 -22.21
N ALA A 272 -16.64 -4.83 -23.07
CA ALA A 272 -17.07 -3.43 -23.09
C ALA A 272 -17.62 -2.93 -21.75
N ILE A 273 -18.36 -3.74 -21.00
CA ILE A 273 -18.96 -3.34 -19.71
C ILE A 273 -17.90 -3.00 -18.65
N GLY A 274 -16.74 -3.68 -18.68
CA GLY A 274 -15.64 -3.42 -17.76
C GLY A 274 -14.99 -2.05 -17.91
N PHE A 275 -15.21 -1.36 -19.05
CA PHE A 275 -14.73 -0.01 -19.31
C PHE A 275 -15.76 1.09 -18.99
N THR A 276 -17.00 0.71 -18.66
CA THR A 276 -18.05 1.67 -18.32
C THR A 276 -18.05 1.99 -16.83
N LEU A 277 -18.69 3.11 -16.46
CA LEU A 277 -18.93 3.46 -15.06
C LEU A 277 -20.07 2.64 -14.43
N GLU A 278 -20.78 1.85 -15.21
CA GLU A 278 -21.86 0.98 -14.76
C GLU A 278 -21.35 -0.26 -13.99
N HIS A 279 -20.05 -0.55 -14.12
CA HIS A 279 -19.43 -1.72 -13.49
C HIS A 279 -18.24 -1.29 -12.63
N ASP A 280 -18.20 -1.73 -11.37
CA ASP A 280 -17.20 -1.30 -10.37
C ASP A 280 -15.75 -1.69 -10.67
N LEU A 281 -15.48 -2.56 -11.64
CA LEU A 281 -14.12 -3.00 -11.97
C LEU A 281 -13.15 -1.83 -12.22
N HIS A 282 -13.64 -0.75 -12.85
CA HIS A 282 -12.81 0.42 -13.15
C HIS A 282 -12.21 1.07 -11.90
N ARG A 283 -12.89 0.99 -10.73
CA ARG A 283 -12.40 1.53 -9.46
C ARG A 283 -11.12 0.80 -9.03
N PHE A 284 -11.15 -0.54 -9.06
CA PHE A 284 -9.99 -1.35 -8.73
C PHE A 284 -8.82 -1.13 -9.70
N VAL A 285 -9.09 -1.07 -11.01
CA VAL A 285 -8.08 -0.80 -12.03
C VAL A 285 -7.38 0.55 -11.80
N ARG A 286 -8.15 1.59 -11.45
CA ARG A 286 -7.60 2.92 -11.12
C ARG A 286 -6.75 2.87 -9.85
N ARG A 287 -7.28 2.26 -8.79
CA ARG A 287 -6.62 2.11 -7.50
C ARG A 287 -5.27 1.40 -7.64
N VAL A 288 -5.24 0.25 -8.29
CA VAL A 288 -4.02 -0.54 -8.53
C VAL A 288 -2.94 0.29 -9.23
N LYS A 289 -3.29 1.10 -10.24
CA LYS A 289 -2.33 1.94 -10.95
C LYS A 289 -1.67 3.00 -10.07
N VAL A 290 -2.37 3.50 -9.05
CA VAL A 290 -1.82 4.47 -8.11
C VAL A 290 -1.01 3.76 -7.03
N LEU A 291 -1.55 2.70 -6.41
CA LEU A 291 -0.86 1.94 -5.37
C LEU A 291 0.46 1.32 -5.87
N ASP A 292 0.50 0.88 -7.13
CA ASP A 292 1.73 0.36 -7.72
C ASP A 292 2.86 1.41 -7.72
N ARG A 293 2.54 2.72 -7.83
CA ARG A 293 3.53 3.79 -7.87
C ARG A 293 4.10 4.18 -6.51
N LEU A 294 3.32 4.03 -5.44
CA LEU A 294 3.78 4.35 -4.09
C LEU A 294 4.91 3.40 -3.67
N TYR A 295 6.00 3.94 -3.13
CA TYR A 295 7.18 3.19 -2.69
C TYR A 295 7.85 2.33 -3.79
N GLY A 296 7.61 2.66 -5.06
CA GLY A 296 8.17 2.02 -6.24
C GLY A 296 7.19 1.14 -7.00
N SER A 297 7.16 1.33 -8.33
CA SER A 297 6.40 0.46 -9.23
C SER A 297 7.00 -0.96 -9.29
N ASN A 298 6.22 -1.92 -9.78
CA ASN A 298 6.67 -3.29 -9.94
C ASN A 298 7.98 -3.37 -10.76
N HIS A 299 8.13 -2.54 -11.80
CA HIS A 299 9.34 -2.48 -12.63
C HIS A 299 10.54 -1.88 -11.86
N GLU A 300 10.35 -0.76 -11.17
CA GLU A 300 11.39 -0.11 -10.36
C GLU A 300 11.87 -1.01 -9.23
N LEU A 301 10.95 -1.69 -8.54
CA LEU A 301 11.26 -2.61 -7.44
C LEU A 301 12.04 -3.84 -7.92
N ARG A 302 11.68 -4.42 -9.07
CA ARG A 302 12.46 -5.52 -9.67
C ARG A 302 13.87 -5.09 -10.05
N THR A 303 14.02 -3.88 -10.56
CA THR A 303 15.34 -3.29 -10.86
C THR A 303 16.15 -3.06 -9.59
N ALA A 304 15.54 -2.52 -8.53
CA ALA A 304 16.18 -2.30 -7.24
C ALA A 304 16.61 -3.63 -6.59
N LEU A 305 15.72 -4.64 -6.62
CA LEU A 305 16.02 -5.99 -6.12
C LEU A 305 17.20 -6.62 -6.89
N GLY A 306 17.22 -6.52 -8.22
CA GLY A 306 18.30 -7.03 -9.03
C GLY A 306 19.66 -6.37 -8.69
N ARG A 307 19.68 -5.06 -8.45
CA ARG A 307 20.88 -4.34 -8.01
C ARG A 307 21.33 -4.80 -6.62
N LEU A 308 20.39 -4.95 -5.68
CA LEU A 308 20.68 -5.38 -4.31
C LEU A 308 21.27 -6.80 -4.28
N LEU A 309 20.67 -7.75 -5.01
CA LEU A 309 21.16 -9.13 -5.10
C LEU A 309 22.53 -9.20 -5.78
N GLY A 310 22.74 -8.39 -6.84
CA GLY A 310 24.02 -8.29 -7.52
C GLY A 310 25.14 -7.77 -6.62
N ALA A 311 24.85 -6.74 -5.79
CA ALA A 311 25.78 -6.19 -4.83
C ALA A 311 26.10 -7.18 -3.70
N ARG A 312 25.11 -7.89 -3.17
CA ARG A 312 25.28 -8.89 -2.12
C ARG A 312 25.91 -10.20 -2.61
N ARG A 313 25.91 -10.44 -3.92
CA ARG A 313 26.36 -11.70 -4.55
C ARG A 313 25.75 -12.96 -3.91
N ARG A 314 24.56 -12.81 -3.31
CA ARG A 314 23.88 -13.86 -2.56
C ARG A 314 22.37 -13.69 -2.67
N VAL A 315 21.65 -14.77 -2.89
CA VAL A 315 20.20 -14.83 -2.78
C VAL A 315 19.84 -15.27 -1.36
N PRO A 316 18.98 -14.55 -0.64
CA PRO A 316 18.48 -14.98 0.66
C PRO A 316 17.81 -16.36 0.57
N ARG A 317 18.02 -17.19 1.57
CA ARG A 317 17.28 -18.47 1.67
C ARG A 317 15.98 -18.20 2.42
N PRO A 318 14.85 -18.83 2.05
CA PRO A 318 13.62 -18.75 2.82
C PRO A 318 13.86 -19.10 4.29
N GLY A 319 13.27 -18.33 5.22
CA GLY A 319 13.40 -18.56 6.66
C GLY A 319 14.75 -18.18 7.27
N SER A 320 15.66 -17.53 6.54
CA SER A 320 16.91 -16.99 7.11
C SER A 320 16.70 -15.51 7.52
N ALA A 321 16.44 -15.30 8.79
CA ALA A 321 16.48 -13.96 9.42
C ALA A 321 17.94 -13.62 9.83
#